data_9541b4b22e3da956b4d5827596355856
#
_entry.id   9541b4b22e3da956b4d5827596355856
#
_cell.length_a   1.000
_cell.length_b   1.000
_cell.length_c   1.000
_cell.angle_alpha   90.00
_cell.angle_beta   90.00
_cell.angle_gamma   90.00
#
_symmetry.space_group_name_H-M   'P 1'
#
loop_
_entity.id
_entity.type
_entity.pdbx_description
1 polymer ?
#
loop_
_entity_poly.entity_id
_entity_poly.type
_entity_poly.pdbx_seq_one_letter_code
_entity_poly.pdbx_strand_id
1 'polypeptide(L)' 'MNVTRAQAIMSSDDHIKVEYEGQAVWIDAVDEKTSTARVHEEKNPGHSRTVYVSQLMEVTP' A
#
# COMPACT_ATOMS: atom_id res chain seq x y z
N MET A 1 2.97 6.45 -5.37
CA MET A 1 4.30 6.25 -4.77
C MET A 1 5.13 5.32 -5.63
N ASN A 2 6.40 5.13 -5.30
CA ASN A 2 7.23 4.17 -6.03
C ASN A 2 7.45 2.90 -5.20
N VAL A 3 8.02 1.87 -5.83
CA VAL A 3 8.23 0.56 -5.20
C VAL A 3 9.13 0.67 -3.97
N THR A 4 10.21 1.43 -4.06
CA THR A 4 11.14 1.59 -2.94
C THR A 4 10.44 2.19 -1.72
N ARG A 5 9.59 3.19 -1.95
CA ARG A 5 8.85 3.81 -0.85
C ARG A 5 7.80 2.86 -0.27
N ALA A 6 7.12 2.11 -1.13
CA ALA A 6 6.14 1.13 -0.67
C ALA A 6 6.78 0.06 0.22
N GLN A 7 7.97 -0.40 -0.17
CA GLN A 7 8.73 -1.35 0.65
C GLN A 7 9.16 -0.75 1.99
N ALA A 8 9.58 0.51 1.97
CA ALA A 8 9.97 1.20 3.20
C ALA A 8 8.78 1.34 4.16
N ILE A 9 7.60 1.66 3.63
CA ILE A 9 6.38 1.76 4.43
C ILE A 9 6.00 0.42 5.03
N MET A 10 6.07 -0.64 4.22
CA MET A 10 5.74 -1.98 4.68
C MET A 10 6.67 -2.45 5.80
N SER A 11 7.94 -2.03 5.75
CA SER A 11 8.95 -2.43 6.72
C SER A 11 9.06 -1.47 7.91
N SER A 12 8.33 -0.36 7.88
CA SER A 12 8.42 0.66 8.92
C SER A 12 7.71 0.21 10.18
N ASP A 13 8.27 0.57 11.34
CA ASP A 13 7.61 0.38 12.62
C ASP A 13 6.53 1.43 12.86
N ASP A 14 6.57 2.52 12.11
CA ASP A 14 5.58 3.58 12.22
C ASP A 14 4.36 3.24 11.36
N HIS A 15 3.19 3.63 11.86
CA HIS A 15 1.96 3.49 11.08
C HIS A 15 1.87 4.62 10.07
N ILE A 16 2.21 4.30 8.82
CA ILE A 16 2.14 5.27 7.72
C ILE A 16 0.86 4.97 6.94
N LYS A 17 -0.03 5.96 6.90
CA LYS A 17 -1.32 5.79 6.24
C LYS A 17 -1.17 5.85 4.73
N VAL A 18 -1.75 4.87 4.05
CA VAL A 18 -1.75 4.77 2.59
C VAL A 18 -3.19 4.63 2.12
N GLU A 19 -3.49 5.26 0.99
CA GLU A 19 -4.83 5.18 0.39
C GLU A 19 -4.74 4.69 -1.05
N TYR A 20 -5.77 3.96 -1.45
CA TYR A 20 -6.00 3.54 -2.83
C TYR A 20 -7.41 3.96 -3.21
N GLU A 21 -7.51 4.81 -4.24
CA GLU A 21 -8.80 5.35 -4.69
C GLU A 21 -9.63 5.97 -3.55
N GLY A 22 -8.94 6.69 -2.68
CA GLY A 22 -9.58 7.38 -1.57
C GLY A 22 -9.93 6.52 -0.37
N GLN A 23 -9.56 5.24 -0.39
CA GLN A 23 -9.83 4.33 0.73
C GLN A 23 -8.54 3.92 1.42
N ALA A 24 -8.57 3.91 2.74
CA ALA A 24 -7.40 3.51 3.54
C ALA A 24 -7.12 2.02 3.34
N VAL A 25 -5.86 1.71 3.05
CA VAL A 25 -5.42 0.33 2.84
C VAL A 25 -4.11 0.08 3.58
N TRP A 26 -3.83 -1.21 3.81
CA TRP A 26 -2.56 -1.69 4.35
C TRP A 26 -1.81 -2.44 3.26
N ILE A 27 -0.50 -2.24 3.18
CA ILE A 27 0.34 -2.95 2.21
C ILE A 27 0.78 -4.26 2.84
N ASP A 28 0.41 -5.37 2.21
CA ASP A 28 0.78 -6.72 2.67
C ASP A 28 2.05 -7.22 2.03
N ALA A 29 2.28 -6.89 0.77
CA ALA A 29 3.46 -7.33 0.02
C ALA A 29 3.70 -6.39 -1.15
N VAL A 30 4.94 -6.33 -1.60
CA VAL A 30 5.34 -5.51 -2.75
C VAL A 30 6.11 -6.39 -3.72
N ASP A 31 5.74 -6.32 -5.01
CA ASP A 31 6.45 -7.03 -6.08
C ASP A 31 7.19 -6.02 -6.94
N GLU A 32 8.52 -6.03 -6.85
CA GLU A 32 9.37 -5.13 -7.63
C GLU A 32 9.31 -5.39 -9.12
N LYS A 33 9.13 -6.65 -9.50
CA LYS A 33 9.19 -7.03 -10.92
C LYS A 33 8.03 -6.46 -11.71
N THR A 34 6.87 -6.40 -11.08
CA THR A 34 5.65 -5.91 -11.73
C THR A 34 5.25 -4.53 -11.27
N SER A 35 5.97 -3.95 -10.30
CA SER A 35 5.64 -2.66 -9.69
C SER A 35 4.23 -2.65 -9.11
N THR A 36 3.86 -3.77 -8.48
CA THR A 36 2.54 -3.93 -7.86
C THR A 36 2.68 -4.16 -6.37
N ALA A 37 1.59 -3.96 -5.65
CA ALA A 37 1.52 -4.25 -4.23
C ALA A 37 0.22 -4.96 -3.93
N ARG A 38 0.29 -5.91 -3.01
CA ARG A 38 -0.90 -6.53 -2.48
C ARG A 38 -1.33 -5.75 -1.26
N VAL A 39 -2.57 -5.30 -1.26
CA VAL A 39 -3.11 -4.48 -0.19
C VAL A 39 -4.45 -5.04 0.28
N HIS A 40 -4.84 -4.71 1.49
CA HIS A 40 -6.19 -5.00 1.97
C HIS A 40 -6.81 -3.73 2.53
N GLU A 41 -8.13 -3.63 2.44
CA GLU A 41 -8.84 -2.47 2.94
C GLU A 41 -8.86 -2.48 4.46
N GLU A 42 -8.57 -1.32 5.06
CA GLU A 42 -8.56 -1.19 6.51
C GLU A 42 -9.91 -1.51 7.13
N LYS A 43 -11.00 -1.09 6.47
CA LYS A 43 -12.36 -1.33 6.94
C LYS A 43 -12.85 -2.74 6.64
N ASN A 44 -12.21 -3.44 5.72
CA ASN A 44 -12.65 -4.75 5.28
C ASN A 44 -11.44 -5.65 5.02
N PRO A 45 -10.79 -6.14 6.08
CA PRO A 45 -9.53 -6.89 5.95
C PRO A 45 -9.62 -8.14 5.10
N GLY A 46 -10.83 -8.67 4.88
CA GLY A 46 -11.02 -9.82 4.02
C GLY A 46 -10.90 -9.50 2.54
N HIS A 47 -10.92 -8.21 2.16
CA HIS A 47 -10.80 -7.78 0.78
C HIS A 47 -9.37 -7.38 0.48
N SER A 48 -8.59 -8.30 -0.09
CA SER A 48 -7.27 -7.98 -0.59
C SER A 48 -7.30 -7.89 -2.10
N ARG A 49 -6.40 -7.07 -2.64
CA ARG A 49 -6.26 -6.91 -4.08
C ARG A 49 -4.83 -6.55 -4.41
N THR A 50 -4.45 -6.81 -5.66
CA THR A 50 -3.16 -6.41 -6.18
C THR A 50 -3.36 -5.18 -7.05
N VAL A 51 -2.63 -4.11 -6.75
CA VAL A 51 -2.76 -2.84 -7.46
C VAL A 51 -1.37 -2.35 -7.86
N TYR A 52 -1.30 -1.45 -8.84
CA TYR A 52 -0.03 -0.82 -9.19
C TYR A 52 0.39 0.12 -8.08
N VAL A 53 1.67 0.04 -7.70
CA VAL A 53 2.22 0.91 -6.65
C VAL A 53 2.03 2.38 -6.99
N SER A 54 2.09 2.72 -8.29
CA SER A 54 1.90 4.10 -8.74
C SER A 54 0.52 4.66 -8.41
N GLN A 55 -0.45 3.80 -8.14
CA GLN A 55 -1.82 4.21 -7.79
C GLN A 55 -2.02 4.40 -6.29
N LEU A 56 -1.05 4.04 -5.48
CA LEU A 56 -1.12 4.22 -4.04
C LEU A 56 -0.69 5.62 -3.66
N MET A 57 -1.37 6.20 -2.67
CA MET A 57 -1.06 7.54 -2.19
C MET A 57 -0.74 7.49 -0.70
N GLU A 58 0.41 8.06 -0.34
CA GLU A 58 0.78 8.23 1.05
C GLU A 58 0.07 9.46 1.58
N VAL A 59 -0.65 9.28 2.69
CA VAL A 59 -1.38 10.38 3.33
C VAL A 59 -0.50 10.99 4.39
N THR A 60 -0.06 12.22 4.16
CA THR A 60 0.70 12.98 5.15
C THR A 60 -0.27 13.77 6.03
N PRO A 61 -0.09 13.68 7.35
CA PRO A 61 -0.94 14.47 8.27
C PRO A 61 -0.68 15.97 8.14
#